data_44a31d2c079e77e964963923a4626965
#
_entry.id   44a31d2c079e77e964963923a4626965
#
_cell.length_a   1.000
_cell.length_b   1.000
_cell.length_c   1.000
_cell.angle_alpha   90.00
_cell.angle_beta   90.00
_cell.angle_gamma   90.00
#
_symmetry.space_group_name_H-M   'P 1'
#
loop_
_entity.id
_entity.type
_entity.pdbx_description
1 polymer ?
#
loop_
_entity_poly.entity_id
_entity_poly.type
_entity_poly.pdbx_seq_one_letter_code
_entity_poly.pdbx_strand_id
1 'polypeptide(L)'
;MGPLAPLPKVKSVAVRKDRPTHIYHIEDRFIRLGEGELDYTLRTLTEVHNMLAATVADKPYKSSLILTEKFDGSPSIVFGRHRETGRFFVATKSYFSKTPKLNFTEEDIRLNYGYSQNLVDKLIAALTHLPKITPEMGIFQGDLMYVQGMNVAMGTDKMSFTANTVTYSCYSDTTAGKKIYNSRIGIAVHTRHIDDKHLPVDLSIFKKDEDVFVIDPRINMNKAYYPAEYQREFLTLVQEINATHLVQEEYTEVMRQSVKLMTYINKRVKGTAVARQESEFASPLFDAFFFVHSHLQAAKKLLNNALSGTRQFHTEINGQETKGEGFVVIHEQKVSKIVDREEFSRQNFLRQTGIKEGAKTTVFAYARMNPPTRGHQHLIEEVKRLAKDNNADHMIVLSASHGADNPLPASLKLEYLNELFPDTNFFFGNGSDFIGRLCTLYGAGTEHLIFVTGEDRADTYQTYLDAYNGRDDYFHFKKITMVSAGARNPDGEGVEAISGTRIREYAAANYFTAFFEDLPTTATLELAHRLFADVRKGLEP
;
A
#
# COMPACT_ATOMS: atom_id res chain seq x y z
N MET A 1 -51.58 8.58 6.10
CA MET A 1 -50.42 8.45 5.20
C MET A 1 -49.96 7.01 5.26
N GLY A 2 -50.18 6.24 4.23
CA GLY A 2 -49.77 4.83 4.16
C GLY A 2 -48.25 4.70 3.98
N PRO A 3 -47.65 3.54 4.33
CA PRO A 3 -46.20 3.34 4.20
C PRO A 3 -45.79 3.43 2.74
N LEU A 4 -44.73 4.22 2.48
CA LEU A 4 -44.10 4.34 1.17
C LEU A 4 -43.67 2.96 0.66
N ALA A 5 -44.08 2.61 -0.57
CA ALA A 5 -43.69 1.36 -1.21
C ALA A 5 -42.15 1.26 -1.30
N PRO A 6 -41.57 0.07 -1.07
CA PRO A 6 -40.12 -0.12 -1.19
C PRO A 6 -39.69 0.22 -2.61
N LEU A 7 -38.63 1.05 -2.73
CA LEU A 7 -38.05 1.45 -3.99
C LEU A 7 -37.61 0.22 -4.80
N PRO A 8 -37.84 0.17 -6.12
CA PRO A 8 -37.44 -0.96 -6.94
C PRO A 8 -35.95 -1.18 -6.85
N LYS A 9 -35.55 -2.45 -6.60
CA LYS A 9 -34.14 -2.86 -6.63
C LYS A 9 -33.56 -2.49 -7.99
N VAL A 10 -32.63 -1.53 -7.99
CA VAL A 10 -31.90 -1.12 -9.19
C VAL A 10 -31.22 -2.36 -9.78
N LYS A 11 -31.57 -2.74 -11.00
CA LYS A 11 -30.91 -3.85 -11.71
C LYS A 11 -29.42 -3.51 -11.82
N SER A 12 -28.56 -4.40 -11.33
CA SER A 12 -27.12 -4.26 -11.43
C SER A 12 -26.70 -4.07 -12.89
N VAL A 13 -26.02 -2.97 -13.19
CA VAL A 13 -25.35 -2.81 -14.48
C VAL A 13 -24.31 -3.93 -14.58
N ALA A 14 -24.45 -4.82 -15.54
CA ALA A 14 -23.52 -5.91 -15.77
C ALA A 14 -22.15 -5.34 -16.14
N VAL A 15 -21.21 -5.38 -15.22
CA VAL A 15 -19.82 -4.96 -15.43
C VAL A 15 -19.08 -6.09 -16.14
N ARG A 16 -18.55 -5.84 -17.36
CA ARG A 16 -17.76 -6.82 -18.11
C ARG A 16 -16.48 -7.17 -17.35
N LYS A 17 -16.08 -8.47 -17.43
CA LYS A 17 -14.94 -9.07 -16.72
C LYS A 17 -13.55 -8.48 -17.05
N ASP A 18 -13.43 -7.72 -18.14
CA ASP A 18 -12.14 -7.36 -18.76
C ASP A 18 -11.74 -5.88 -18.58
N ARG A 19 -12.34 -5.18 -17.62
CA ARG A 19 -11.96 -3.77 -17.37
C ARG A 19 -10.65 -3.71 -16.61
N PRO A 20 -9.60 -3.06 -17.14
CA PRO A 20 -8.37 -2.82 -16.39
C PRO A 20 -8.68 -1.85 -15.24
N THR A 21 -8.79 -2.38 -14.02
CA THR A 21 -8.99 -1.58 -12.80
C THR A 21 -7.70 -0.92 -12.32
N HIS A 22 -6.57 -1.21 -12.96
CA HIS A 22 -5.25 -0.73 -12.56
C HIS A 22 -4.47 -0.19 -13.76
N ILE A 23 -3.86 0.99 -13.57
CA ILE A 23 -2.85 1.52 -14.47
C ILE A 23 -1.57 0.69 -14.28
N TYR A 24 -1.03 0.15 -15.37
CA TYR A 24 0.20 -0.64 -15.33
C TYR A 24 1.41 0.24 -15.02
N HIS A 25 2.37 -0.28 -14.30
CA HIS A 25 3.73 0.25 -14.33
C HIS A 25 4.28 0.10 -15.74
N ILE A 26 4.96 1.13 -16.22
CA ILE A 26 5.38 1.16 -17.62
C ILE A 26 6.33 0.00 -17.97
N GLU A 27 7.20 -0.36 -17.04
CA GLU A 27 8.13 -1.48 -17.16
C GLU A 27 7.48 -2.87 -17.15
N ASP A 28 6.25 -3.00 -16.65
CA ASP A 28 5.54 -4.28 -16.56
C ASP A 28 4.78 -4.60 -17.86
N ARG A 29 4.58 -3.62 -18.74
CA ARG A 29 3.68 -3.74 -19.88
C ARG A 29 4.07 -4.87 -20.83
N PHE A 30 5.34 -4.96 -21.20
CA PHE A 30 5.81 -5.95 -22.15
C PHE A 30 5.69 -7.41 -21.65
N ILE A 31 5.78 -7.61 -20.33
CA ILE A 31 5.55 -8.93 -19.70
C ILE A 31 4.06 -9.27 -19.64
N ARG A 32 3.20 -8.27 -19.41
CA ARG A 32 1.76 -8.49 -19.19
C ARG A 32 0.95 -8.50 -20.48
N LEU A 33 1.35 -7.71 -21.44
CA LEU A 33 0.56 -7.41 -22.63
C LEU A 33 1.23 -7.90 -23.92
N GLY A 34 2.49 -8.32 -23.85
CA GLY A 34 3.20 -9.03 -24.92
C GLY A 34 3.93 -8.13 -25.91
N GLU A 35 4.11 -8.66 -27.12
CA GLU A 35 4.84 -8.02 -28.21
C GLU A 35 4.29 -6.62 -28.56
N GLY A 36 5.19 -5.74 -28.99
CA GLY A 36 4.88 -4.34 -29.30
C GLY A 36 4.78 -3.43 -28.07
N GLU A 37 4.60 -3.97 -26.87
CA GLU A 37 4.55 -3.15 -25.66
C GLU A 37 5.95 -2.77 -25.15
N LEU A 38 7.00 -3.50 -25.48
CA LEU A 38 8.37 -3.07 -25.22
C LEU A 38 8.71 -1.83 -26.06
N ASP A 39 8.41 -1.85 -27.36
CA ASP A 39 8.60 -0.71 -28.25
C ASP A 39 7.80 0.50 -27.80
N TYR A 40 6.54 0.30 -27.43
CA TYR A 40 5.72 1.35 -26.85
C TYR A 40 6.36 1.94 -25.59
N THR A 41 6.84 1.09 -24.68
CA THR A 41 7.48 1.49 -23.44
C THR A 41 8.73 2.33 -23.72
N LEU A 42 9.60 1.87 -24.62
CA LEU A 42 10.81 2.58 -25.01
C LEU A 42 10.50 3.92 -25.68
N ARG A 43 9.55 3.97 -26.63
CA ARG A 43 9.13 5.23 -27.26
C ARG A 43 8.60 6.21 -26.21
N THR A 44 7.77 5.74 -25.27
CA THR A 44 7.18 6.59 -24.24
C THR A 44 8.25 7.13 -23.28
N LEU A 45 9.17 6.30 -22.79
CA LEU A 45 10.26 6.77 -21.91
C LEU A 45 11.22 7.70 -22.66
N THR A 46 11.52 7.43 -23.92
CA THR A 46 12.34 8.29 -24.78
C THR A 46 11.66 9.64 -25.03
N GLU A 47 10.35 9.67 -25.20
CA GLU A 47 9.59 10.91 -25.34
C GLU A 47 9.65 11.77 -24.08
N VAL A 48 9.52 11.16 -22.89
CA VAL A 48 9.73 11.87 -21.60
C VAL A 48 11.17 12.37 -21.47
N HIS A 49 12.16 11.57 -21.86
CA HIS A 49 13.57 11.98 -21.92
C HIS A 49 13.77 13.21 -22.80
N ASN A 50 13.23 13.18 -24.03
CA ASN A 50 13.36 14.28 -24.99
C ASN A 50 12.71 15.57 -24.47
N MET A 51 11.52 15.47 -23.85
CA MET A 51 10.85 16.62 -23.22
C MET A 51 11.73 17.23 -22.11
N LEU A 52 12.27 16.40 -21.24
CA LEU A 52 13.14 16.84 -20.15
C LEU A 52 14.44 17.47 -20.69
N ALA A 53 15.10 16.83 -21.64
CA ALA A 53 16.35 17.31 -22.25
C ALA A 53 16.13 18.67 -22.96
N ALA A 54 15.02 18.82 -23.67
CA ALA A 54 14.66 20.08 -24.31
C ALA A 54 14.35 21.17 -23.28
N THR A 55 13.62 20.84 -22.21
CA THR A 55 13.29 21.79 -21.13
C THR A 55 14.54 22.34 -20.45
N VAL A 56 15.47 21.46 -20.04
CA VAL A 56 16.70 21.92 -19.37
C VAL A 56 17.68 22.64 -20.31
N ALA A 57 17.55 22.43 -21.63
CA ALA A 57 18.29 23.13 -22.66
C ALA A 57 17.62 24.43 -23.12
N ASP A 58 16.48 24.81 -22.54
CA ASP A 58 15.62 25.95 -22.94
C ASP A 58 15.28 25.92 -24.46
N LYS A 59 14.95 24.72 -24.95
CA LYS A 59 14.58 24.51 -26.36
C LYS A 59 13.10 24.19 -26.49
N PRO A 60 12.41 24.71 -27.52
CA PRO A 60 11.02 24.38 -27.76
C PRO A 60 10.90 22.88 -28.12
N TYR A 61 9.95 22.21 -27.48
CA TYR A 61 9.63 20.80 -27.77
C TYR A 61 8.11 20.62 -27.85
N LYS A 62 7.65 19.95 -28.88
CA LYS A 62 6.23 19.59 -29.04
C LYS A 62 6.06 18.11 -28.82
N SER A 63 5.22 17.76 -27.89
CA SER A 63 4.85 16.38 -27.60
C SER A 63 3.33 16.23 -27.50
N SER A 64 2.80 15.09 -27.91
CA SER A 64 1.42 14.68 -27.63
C SER A 64 1.28 13.94 -26.30
N LEU A 65 2.40 13.70 -25.62
CA LEU A 65 2.44 13.04 -24.33
C LEU A 65 1.90 13.97 -23.25
N ILE A 66 1.03 13.44 -22.40
CA ILE A 66 0.53 14.13 -21.21
C ILE A 66 1.20 13.49 -19.99
N LEU A 67 1.81 14.31 -19.15
CA LEU A 67 2.46 13.90 -17.92
C LEU A 67 1.82 14.63 -16.74
N THR A 68 1.40 13.86 -15.74
CA THR A 68 0.71 14.38 -14.55
C THR A 68 1.31 13.78 -13.29
N GLU A 69 1.24 14.52 -12.19
CA GLU A 69 1.58 14.00 -10.87
C GLU A 69 0.61 12.89 -10.47
N LYS A 70 1.14 11.80 -9.92
CA LYS A 70 0.33 10.76 -9.29
C LYS A 70 0.19 11.06 -7.81
N PHE A 71 -1.02 11.34 -7.37
CA PHE A 71 -1.33 11.56 -5.96
C PHE A 71 -1.61 10.25 -5.23
N ASP A 72 -1.19 10.18 -3.97
CA ASP A 72 -1.48 9.06 -3.04
C ASP A 72 -2.69 9.42 -2.18
N GLY A 73 -3.87 9.44 -2.77
CA GLY A 73 -5.11 9.76 -2.07
C GLY A 73 -5.87 8.53 -1.57
N SER A 74 -6.69 8.71 -0.54
CA SER A 74 -7.51 7.62 0.03
C SER A 74 -8.78 8.15 0.71
N PRO A 75 -9.94 7.58 0.38
CA PRO A 75 -10.22 6.53 -0.59
C PRO A 75 -10.16 7.01 -2.04
N SER A 76 -9.93 6.07 -2.96
CA SER A 76 -10.28 6.31 -4.37
C SER A 76 -11.78 6.17 -4.52
N ILE A 77 -12.44 7.20 -5.04
CA ILE A 77 -13.89 7.28 -5.17
C ILE A 77 -14.33 7.41 -6.63
N VAL A 78 -15.48 6.81 -6.91
CA VAL A 78 -16.23 7.01 -8.15
C VAL A 78 -17.48 7.81 -7.83
N PHE A 79 -17.73 8.86 -8.56
CA PHE A 79 -18.85 9.76 -8.30
C PHE A 79 -19.44 10.31 -9.60
N GLY A 80 -20.67 10.76 -9.53
CA GLY A 80 -21.38 11.30 -10.67
C GLY A 80 -22.89 11.17 -10.52
N ARG A 81 -23.63 11.30 -11.64
CA ARG A 81 -25.07 11.15 -11.64
C ARG A 81 -25.46 9.83 -12.30
N HIS A 82 -26.35 9.11 -11.65
CA HIS A 82 -26.88 7.85 -12.16
C HIS A 82 -27.68 8.11 -13.44
N ARG A 83 -27.40 7.40 -14.52
CA ARG A 83 -27.92 7.68 -15.87
C ARG A 83 -29.46 7.69 -15.95
N GLU A 84 -30.11 6.77 -15.23
CA GLU A 84 -31.58 6.62 -15.30
C GLU A 84 -32.31 7.55 -14.33
N THR A 85 -31.75 7.83 -13.16
CA THR A 85 -32.44 8.55 -12.08
C THR A 85 -31.98 10.00 -11.94
N GLY A 86 -30.85 10.39 -12.55
CA GLY A 86 -30.22 11.70 -12.38
C GLY A 86 -29.65 11.96 -10.97
N ARG A 87 -29.88 11.03 -10.01
CA ARG A 87 -29.42 11.21 -8.64
C ARG A 87 -27.89 11.13 -8.56
N PHE A 88 -27.31 12.03 -7.78
CA PHE A 88 -25.88 11.99 -7.50
C PHE A 88 -25.55 10.81 -6.58
N PHE A 89 -24.42 10.16 -6.80
CA PHE A 89 -23.93 9.09 -5.96
C PHE A 89 -22.40 9.20 -5.74
N VAL A 90 -21.96 8.58 -4.65
CA VAL A 90 -20.55 8.25 -4.41
C VAL A 90 -20.39 6.75 -4.22
N ALA A 91 -19.27 6.21 -4.70
CA ALA A 91 -18.91 4.81 -4.52
C ALA A 91 -17.39 4.69 -4.33
N THR A 92 -16.94 3.60 -3.74
CA THR A 92 -15.54 3.22 -3.77
C THR A 92 -15.24 2.40 -5.04
N LYS A 93 -14.09 1.73 -5.11
CA LYS A 93 -13.81 0.75 -6.17
C LYS A 93 -14.87 -0.36 -6.30
N SER A 94 -15.78 -0.49 -5.32
CA SER A 94 -16.96 -1.36 -5.41
C SER A 94 -17.86 -1.02 -6.59
N TYR A 95 -17.77 0.18 -7.17
CA TYR A 95 -18.46 0.55 -8.42
C TYR A 95 -18.19 -0.46 -9.55
N PHE A 96 -16.98 -1.02 -9.60
CA PHE A 96 -16.56 -1.98 -10.62
C PHE A 96 -16.81 -3.45 -10.24
N SER A 97 -17.42 -3.70 -9.10
CA SER A 97 -17.76 -5.06 -8.65
C SER A 97 -19.00 -5.60 -9.39
N LYS A 98 -19.27 -6.92 -9.26
CA LYS A 98 -20.48 -7.54 -9.81
C LYS A 98 -21.77 -6.96 -9.20
N THR A 99 -21.70 -6.50 -7.96
CA THR A 99 -22.77 -5.82 -7.23
C THR A 99 -22.25 -4.46 -6.76
N PRO A 100 -22.35 -3.41 -7.60
CA PRO A 100 -21.87 -2.09 -7.26
C PRO A 100 -22.60 -1.52 -6.04
N LYS A 101 -21.82 -0.95 -5.09
CA LYS A 101 -22.37 -0.22 -3.96
C LYS A 101 -22.44 1.26 -4.31
N LEU A 102 -23.57 1.71 -4.84
CA LEU A 102 -23.84 3.13 -5.12
C LEU A 102 -24.51 3.74 -3.89
N ASN A 103 -23.96 4.82 -3.36
CA ASN A 103 -24.49 5.48 -2.19
C ASN A 103 -25.09 6.82 -2.61
N PHE A 104 -26.39 6.94 -2.47
CA PHE A 104 -27.19 8.13 -2.79
C PHE A 104 -27.55 8.94 -1.56
N THR A 105 -27.42 8.35 -0.37
CA THR A 105 -27.72 8.95 0.93
C THR A 105 -26.66 8.58 1.95
N GLU A 106 -26.67 9.28 3.09
CA GLU A 106 -25.80 8.94 4.24
C GLU A 106 -26.13 7.55 4.80
N GLU A 107 -27.41 7.15 4.80
CA GLU A 107 -27.86 5.84 5.25
C GLU A 107 -27.23 4.74 4.39
N ASP A 108 -27.18 4.92 3.06
CA ASP A 108 -26.52 3.97 2.16
C ASP A 108 -25.04 3.82 2.52
N ILE A 109 -24.36 4.92 2.83
CA ILE A 109 -22.95 4.92 3.23
C ILE A 109 -22.76 4.17 4.53
N ARG A 110 -23.56 4.48 5.55
CA ARG A 110 -23.49 3.80 6.86
C ARG A 110 -23.81 2.31 6.75
N LEU A 111 -24.78 1.94 5.96
CA LEU A 111 -25.13 0.53 5.70
C LEU A 111 -23.98 -0.21 5.01
N ASN A 112 -23.36 0.40 4.02
CA ASN A 112 -22.33 -0.25 3.21
C ASN A 112 -20.93 -0.26 3.85
N TYR A 113 -20.61 0.74 4.72
CA TYR A 113 -19.25 1.00 5.22
C TYR A 113 -19.20 1.28 6.73
N GLY A 114 -20.27 1.00 7.50
CA GLY A 114 -20.34 1.29 8.93
C GLY A 114 -19.27 0.61 9.80
N TYR A 115 -18.53 -0.35 9.25
CA TYR A 115 -17.36 -0.96 9.89
C TYR A 115 -16.13 -0.03 9.96
N SER A 116 -16.15 1.14 9.32
CA SER A 116 -15.04 2.10 9.30
C SER A 116 -15.56 3.53 9.35
N GLN A 117 -15.60 4.13 10.55
CA GLN A 117 -16.10 5.49 10.73
C GLN A 117 -15.33 6.51 9.89
N ASN A 118 -14.00 6.40 9.80
CA ASN A 118 -13.16 7.27 8.96
C ASN A 118 -13.57 7.24 7.48
N LEU A 119 -13.89 6.06 6.95
CA LEU A 119 -14.35 5.92 5.57
C LEU A 119 -15.76 6.49 5.39
N VAL A 120 -16.65 6.26 6.36
CA VAL A 120 -18.00 6.82 6.39
C VAL A 120 -17.96 8.35 6.33
N ASP A 121 -17.18 8.99 7.19
CA ASP A 121 -17.09 10.45 7.26
C ASP A 121 -16.53 11.06 5.95
N LYS A 122 -15.53 10.43 5.37
CA LYS A 122 -14.96 10.82 4.07
C LYS A 122 -15.97 10.71 2.93
N LEU A 123 -16.76 9.62 2.89
CA LEU A 123 -17.77 9.43 1.84
C LEU A 123 -18.98 10.37 2.02
N ILE A 124 -19.38 10.67 3.26
CA ILE A 124 -20.41 11.66 3.55
C ILE A 124 -19.97 13.06 3.11
N ALA A 125 -18.73 13.45 3.42
CA ALA A 125 -18.18 14.71 2.95
C ALA A 125 -18.18 14.79 1.40
N ALA A 126 -17.77 13.72 0.73
CA ALA A 126 -17.82 13.63 -0.74
C ALA A 126 -19.25 13.73 -1.28
N LEU A 127 -20.22 13.03 -0.66
CA LEU A 127 -21.64 13.09 -1.05
C LEU A 127 -22.25 14.49 -0.88
N THR A 128 -21.81 15.22 0.15
CA THR A 128 -22.29 16.57 0.48
C THR A 128 -21.73 17.65 -0.46
N HIS A 129 -20.45 17.59 -0.78
CA HIS A 129 -19.76 18.69 -1.44
C HIS A 129 -19.57 18.49 -2.94
N LEU A 130 -19.29 17.26 -3.41
CA LEU A 130 -19.02 17.02 -4.84
C LEU A 130 -20.20 17.30 -5.79
N PRO A 131 -21.48 17.19 -5.41
CA PRO A 131 -22.59 17.58 -6.29
C PRO A 131 -22.51 19.01 -6.79
N LYS A 132 -21.90 19.92 -6.00
CA LYS A 132 -21.77 21.35 -6.31
C LYS A 132 -20.91 21.62 -7.53
N ILE A 133 -19.91 20.80 -7.74
CA ILE A 133 -18.94 20.93 -8.85
C ILE A 133 -19.21 19.99 -10.01
N THR A 134 -19.89 18.86 -9.76
CA THR A 134 -20.01 17.78 -10.74
C THR A 134 -20.93 18.16 -11.89
N PRO A 135 -20.52 17.97 -13.16
CA PRO A 135 -21.38 18.20 -14.33
C PRO A 135 -22.67 17.37 -14.28
N GLU A 136 -23.69 17.80 -15.01
CA GLU A 136 -24.97 17.10 -15.12
C GLU A 136 -24.82 15.68 -15.69
N MET A 137 -23.80 15.47 -16.54
CA MET A 137 -23.54 14.18 -17.17
C MET A 137 -22.10 13.75 -16.97
N GLY A 138 -21.90 12.48 -16.65
CA GLY A 138 -20.60 11.87 -16.53
C GLY A 138 -20.42 11.14 -15.21
N ILE A 139 -19.55 10.14 -15.24
CA ILE A 139 -19.07 9.41 -14.08
C ILE A 139 -17.57 9.62 -14.02
N PHE A 140 -17.10 10.03 -12.85
CA PHE A 140 -15.72 10.43 -12.63
C PHE A 140 -15.10 9.55 -11.54
N GLN A 141 -13.80 9.38 -11.63
CA GLN A 141 -13.01 8.76 -10.59
C GLN A 141 -11.88 9.69 -10.18
N GLY A 142 -11.64 9.74 -8.88
CA GLY A 142 -10.57 10.52 -8.29
C GLY A 142 -10.20 9.99 -6.92
N ASP A 143 -9.10 10.51 -6.39
CA ASP A 143 -8.63 10.17 -5.06
C ASP A 143 -8.95 11.34 -4.11
N LEU A 144 -9.64 11.03 -3.02
CA LEU A 144 -9.93 12.03 -2.00
C LEU A 144 -8.64 12.35 -1.24
N MET A 145 -8.23 13.60 -1.30
CA MET A 145 -6.95 14.03 -0.74
C MET A 145 -7.10 14.49 0.70
N TYR A 146 -8.15 15.24 0.99
CA TYR A 146 -8.43 15.65 2.36
C TYR A 146 -9.91 15.98 2.59
N VAL A 147 -10.28 15.94 3.86
CA VAL A 147 -11.51 16.48 4.42
C VAL A 147 -11.10 17.42 5.55
N GLN A 148 -11.62 18.63 5.55
CA GLN A 148 -11.32 19.63 6.56
C GLN A 148 -11.75 19.14 7.96
N GLY A 149 -10.88 19.34 8.96
CA GLY A 149 -11.11 18.84 10.31
C GLY A 149 -10.75 17.35 10.52
N MET A 150 -10.34 16.63 9.45
CA MET A 150 -9.93 15.23 9.59
C MET A 150 -8.42 15.04 9.39
N ASN A 151 -7.89 15.47 8.26
CA ASN A 151 -6.50 15.21 7.87
C ASN A 151 -5.78 16.43 7.30
N VAL A 152 -6.23 17.63 7.64
CA VAL A 152 -5.61 18.91 7.30
C VAL A 152 -4.98 19.52 8.55
N ALA A 153 -3.74 19.98 8.44
CA ALA A 153 -3.07 20.78 9.44
C ALA A 153 -2.82 22.20 8.90
N MET A 154 -3.27 23.20 9.67
CA MET A 154 -3.13 24.61 9.36
C MET A 154 -2.05 25.23 10.23
N GLY A 155 -0.88 25.49 9.65
CA GLY A 155 0.19 26.26 10.27
C GLY A 155 0.13 27.73 9.88
N THR A 156 0.94 28.57 10.53
CA THR A 156 1.06 30.01 10.21
C THR A 156 1.55 30.23 8.78
N ASP A 157 2.56 29.49 8.38
CA ASP A 157 3.24 29.68 7.08
C ASP A 157 2.96 28.56 6.08
N LYS A 158 2.52 27.39 6.56
CA LYS A 158 2.30 26.20 5.73
C LYS A 158 0.94 25.59 5.98
N MET A 159 0.29 25.16 4.90
CA MET A 159 -0.85 24.26 4.89
C MET A 159 -0.38 22.86 4.52
N SER A 160 -0.86 21.85 5.23
CA SER A 160 -0.54 20.46 4.90
C SER A 160 -1.74 19.54 5.07
N PHE A 161 -1.74 18.44 4.35
CA PHE A 161 -2.70 17.35 4.52
C PHE A 161 -2.03 16.01 4.27
N THR A 162 -2.43 15.00 5.04
CA THR A 162 -1.95 13.62 4.86
C THR A 162 -3.06 12.80 4.21
N ALA A 163 -2.94 12.58 2.90
CA ALA A 163 -4.01 11.95 2.12
C ALA A 163 -4.12 10.44 2.39
N ASN A 164 -3.01 9.73 2.32
CA ASN A 164 -2.86 8.32 2.68
C ASN A 164 -1.50 8.11 3.36
N THR A 165 -0.46 7.82 2.58
CA THR A 165 0.91 7.66 3.09
C THR A 165 1.67 8.97 3.06
N VAL A 166 1.45 9.77 2.02
CA VAL A 166 2.16 11.01 1.75
C VAL A 166 1.47 12.20 2.41
N THR A 167 2.24 13.03 3.09
CA THR A 167 1.85 14.36 3.53
C THR A 167 2.25 15.36 2.46
N TYR A 168 1.28 16.10 1.98
CA TYR A 168 1.43 17.17 0.99
C TYR A 168 1.40 18.51 1.69
N SER A 169 2.35 19.40 1.39
CA SER A 169 2.41 20.73 2.00
C SER A 169 2.70 21.81 0.97
N CYS A 170 2.21 23.03 1.23
CA CYS A 170 2.53 24.23 0.49
C CYS A 170 2.48 25.46 1.40
N TYR A 171 3.05 26.57 0.96
CA TYR A 171 2.95 27.83 1.71
C TYR A 171 1.52 28.37 1.68
N SER A 172 1.08 28.94 2.81
CA SER A 172 -0.29 29.42 3.04
C SER A 172 -0.68 30.57 2.13
N ASP A 173 0.28 31.40 1.69
CA ASP A 173 0.09 32.55 0.80
C ASP A 173 -0.06 32.15 -0.68
N THR A 174 0.28 30.91 -1.03
CA THR A 174 0.13 30.40 -2.41
C THR A 174 -1.35 30.20 -2.78
N THR A 175 -1.63 30.13 -4.08
CA THR A 175 -2.98 29.81 -4.57
C THR A 175 -3.50 28.48 -4.02
N ALA A 176 -2.64 27.46 -3.94
CA ALA A 176 -3.01 26.16 -3.38
C ALA A 176 -3.28 26.25 -1.87
N GLY A 177 -2.41 26.96 -1.12
CA GLY A 177 -2.59 27.15 0.32
C GLY A 177 -3.91 27.85 0.67
N LYS A 178 -4.25 28.93 -0.06
CA LYS A 178 -5.53 29.64 0.09
C LYS A 178 -6.74 28.75 -0.22
N LYS A 179 -6.64 27.90 -1.25
CA LYS A 179 -7.69 26.94 -1.60
C LYS A 179 -7.86 25.86 -0.52
N ILE A 180 -6.76 25.31 0.01
CA ILE A 180 -6.82 24.34 1.11
C ILE A 180 -7.47 24.97 2.35
N TYR A 181 -7.13 26.22 2.66
CA TYR A 181 -7.70 26.94 3.81
C TYR A 181 -9.22 27.11 3.71
N ASN A 182 -9.72 27.50 2.53
CA ASN A 182 -11.12 27.87 2.34
C ASN A 182 -12.03 26.66 2.07
N SER A 183 -11.51 25.58 1.46
CA SER A 183 -12.35 24.46 1.05
C SER A 183 -12.62 23.46 2.17
N ARG A 184 -13.69 22.70 2.03
CA ARG A 184 -14.09 21.61 2.94
C ARG A 184 -13.48 20.28 2.55
N ILE A 185 -13.31 20.07 1.24
CA ILE A 185 -12.68 18.84 0.73
C ILE A 185 -11.72 19.16 -0.42
N GLY A 186 -10.69 18.31 -0.56
CA GLY A 186 -9.78 18.30 -1.70
C GLY A 186 -9.83 16.95 -2.43
N ILE A 187 -9.91 16.99 -3.75
CA ILE A 187 -9.98 15.80 -4.60
C ILE A 187 -9.07 15.95 -5.83
N ALA A 188 -8.31 14.91 -6.14
CA ALA A 188 -7.56 14.79 -7.39
C ALA A 188 -8.36 13.90 -8.37
N VAL A 189 -9.06 14.53 -9.32
CA VAL A 189 -9.86 13.79 -10.31
C VAL A 189 -8.98 13.45 -11.50
N HIS A 190 -8.92 12.17 -11.87
CA HIS A 190 -8.01 11.68 -12.90
C HIS A 190 -8.69 10.94 -14.06
N THR A 191 -9.90 10.38 -13.87
CA THR A 191 -10.56 9.57 -14.89
C THR A 191 -12.01 9.97 -15.09
N ARG A 192 -12.43 10.03 -16.34
CA ARG A 192 -13.83 10.10 -16.76
C ARG A 192 -14.23 8.77 -17.40
N HIS A 193 -15.31 8.21 -16.93
CA HIS A 193 -15.89 6.98 -17.47
C HIS A 193 -16.99 7.31 -18.48
N ILE A 194 -16.79 6.92 -19.73
CA ILE A 194 -17.78 7.03 -20.81
C ILE A 194 -17.94 5.62 -21.40
N ASP A 195 -19.11 5.04 -21.18
CA ASP A 195 -19.38 3.64 -21.51
C ASP A 195 -18.33 2.70 -20.93
N ASP A 196 -17.57 1.98 -21.76
CA ASP A 196 -16.51 1.09 -21.32
C ASP A 196 -15.10 1.74 -21.39
N LYS A 197 -15.04 3.05 -21.69
CA LYS A 197 -13.76 3.77 -21.84
C LYS A 197 -13.40 4.54 -20.58
N HIS A 198 -12.13 4.47 -20.22
CA HIS A 198 -11.50 5.25 -19.16
C HIS A 198 -10.67 6.36 -19.81
N LEU A 199 -11.15 7.57 -19.79
CA LEU A 199 -10.50 8.70 -20.45
C LEU A 199 -9.87 9.61 -19.40
N PRO A 200 -8.76 10.30 -19.73
CA PRO A 200 -8.28 11.42 -18.93
C PRO A 200 -9.40 12.45 -18.77
N VAL A 201 -9.44 13.10 -17.62
CA VAL A 201 -10.44 14.11 -17.34
C VAL A 201 -9.90 15.49 -17.70
N ASP A 202 -10.72 16.27 -18.42
CA ASP A 202 -10.50 17.70 -18.52
C ASP A 202 -11.14 18.38 -17.30
N LEU A 203 -10.30 18.95 -16.44
CA LEU A 203 -10.76 19.57 -15.20
C LEU A 203 -11.60 20.84 -15.42
N SER A 204 -11.55 21.43 -16.62
CA SER A 204 -12.34 22.63 -16.95
C SER A 204 -13.86 22.38 -16.97
N ILE A 205 -14.28 21.12 -17.07
CA ILE A 205 -15.70 20.76 -17.05
C ILE A 205 -16.34 20.85 -15.67
N PHE A 206 -15.54 20.87 -14.59
CA PHE A 206 -16.06 21.02 -13.24
C PHE A 206 -16.42 22.47 -12.93
N LYS A 207 -17.58 22.66 -12.31
CA LYS A 207 -17.98 23.97 -11.79
C LYS A 207 -17.02 24.38 -10.67
N LYS A 208 -16.82 25.67 -10.48
CA LYS A 208 -16.05 26.19 -9.33
C LYS A 208 -16.98 26.33 -8.13
N ASP A 209 -16.53 25.88 -6.99
CA ASP A 209 -17.20 26.04 -5.70
C ASP A 209 -16.12 26.20 -4.61
N GLU A 210 -16.38 27.03 -3.61
CA GLU A 210 -15.40 27.34 -2.57
C GLU A 210 -15.17 26.16 -1.62
N ASP A 211 -16.17 25.31 -1.44
CA ASP A 211 -16.05 24.13 -0.58
C ASP A 211 -15.21 23.00 -1.17
N VAL A 212 -14.93 23.04 -2.49
CA VAL A 212 -14.24 21.94 -3.18
C VAL A 212 -12.99 22.41 -3.89
N PHE A 213 -11.85 21.93 -3.44
CA PHE A 213 -10.61 22.11 -4.17
C PHE A 213 -10.37 20.92 -5.12
N VAL A 214 -10.64 21.08 -6.39
CA VAL A 214 -10.17 20.14 -7.43
C VAL A 214 -8.70 20.39 -7.64
N ILE A 215 -7.87 19.44 -7.20
CA ILE A 215 -6.41 19.51 -7.30
C ILE A 215 -6.01 19.19 -8.74
N ASP A 216 -5.28 20.09 -9.36
CA ASP A 216 -4.78 19.93 -10.72
C ASP A 216 -3.50 19.06 -10.70
N PRO A 217 -3.47 17.91 -11.37
CA PRO A 217 -2.31 17.04 -11.39
C PRO A 217 -1.22 17.50 -12.38
N ARG A 218 -1.42 18.62 -13.10
CA ARG A 218 -0.42 19.13 -14.04
C ARG A 218 0.86 19.53 -13.32
N ILE A 219 1.98 19.23 -13.95
CA ILE A 219 3.32 19.50 -13.45
C ILE A 219 3.93 20.75 -14.06
N ASN A 220 4.87 21.36 -13.37
CA ASN A 220 5.62 22.50 -13.88
C ASN A 220 6.98 22.05 -14.41
N MET A 221 7.07 21.77 -15.70
CA MET A 221 8.30 21.27 -16.34
C MET A 221 9.51 22.19 -16.15
N ASN A 222 9.32 23.51 -16.03
CA ASN A 222 10.42 24.47 -15.82
C ASN A 222 11.21 24.23 -14.50
N LYS A 223 10.67 23.41 -13.59
CA LYS A 223 11.33 23.00 -12.35
C LYS A 223 12.00 21.63 -12.47
N ALA A 224 12.06 21.02 -13.63
CA ALA A 224 12.73 19.75 -13.84
C ALA A 224 14.24 19.90 -13.65
N TYR A 225 14.83 18.86 -13.05
CA TYR A 225 16.28 18.76 -12.89
C TYR A 225 16.79 17.50 -13.61
N TYR A 226 17.38 17.69 -14.79
CA TYR A 226 17.83 16.58 -15.64
C TYR A 226 19.28 16.80 -16.10
N PRO A 227 20.27 16.51 -15.25
CA PRO A 227 21.67 16.73 -15.55
C PRO A 227 22.19 15.81 -16.65
N ALA A 228 23.31 16.20 -17.29
CA ALA A 228 23.88 15.49 -18.43
C ALA A 228 24.26 14.02 -18.12
N GLU A 229 24.62 13.72 -16.87
CA GLU A 229 24.90 12.37 -16.42
C GLU A 229 23.64 11.48 -16.49
N TYR A 230 22.46 11.96 -16.02
CA TYR A 230 21.20 11.23 -16.12
C TYR A 230 20.81 10.99 -17.59
N GLN A 231 21.04 12.00 -18.46
CA GLN A 231 20.75 11.87 -19.88
C GLN A 231 21.62 10.77 -20.53
N ARG A 232 22.92 10.75 -20.23
CA ARG A 232 23.83 9.71 -20.75
C ARG A 232 23.46 8.33 -20.25
N GLU A 233 23.22 8.20 -18.95
CA GLU A 233 22.85 6.93 -18.32
C GLU A 233 21.55 6.39 -18.93
N PHE A 234 20.53 7.26 -19.09
CA PHE A 234 19.28 6.88 -19.76
C PHE A 234 19.51 6.33 -21.17
N LEU A 235 20.31 7.01 -21.97
CA LEU A 235 20.60 6.59 -23.34
C LEU A 235 21.37 5.26 -23.37
N THR A 236 22.31 5.05 -22.45
CA THR A 236 23.03 3.77 -22.31
C THR A 236 22.06 2.63 -21.99
N LEU A 237 21.16 2.81 -21.00
CA LEU A 237 20.16 1.80 -20.66
C LEU A 237 19.25 1.45 -21.84
N VAL A 238 18.81 2.45 -22.62
CA VAL A 238 17.99 2.22 -23.83
C VAL A 238 18.78 1.46 -24.89
N GLN A 239 20.08 1.76 -25.09
CA GLN A 239 20.94 1.03 -26.03
C GLN A 239 21.11 -0.44 -25.62
N GLU A 240 21.33 -0.72 -24.34
CA GLU A 240 21.47 -2.08 -23.80
C GLU A 240 20.17 -2.89 -23.95
N ILE A 241 19.00 -2.26 -23.71
CA ILE A 241 17.71 -2.91 -23.96
C ILE A 241 17.55 -3.23 -25.45
N ASN A 242 17.86 -2.29 -26.35
CA ASN A 242 17.76 -2.50 -27.80
C ASN A 242 18.73 -3.56 -28.32
N ALA A 243 19.85 -3.79 -27.65
CA ALA A 243 20.81 -4.85 -27.97
C ALA A 243 20.30 -6.24 -27.50
N THR A 244 19.29 -6.29 -26.65
CA THR A 244 18.67 -7.53 -26.17
C THR A 244 17.56 -7.92 -27.15
N HIS A 245 17.84 -8.88 -28.06
CA HIS A 245 16.86 -9.32 -29.05
C HIS A 245 15.91 -10.36 -28.45
N LEU A 246 14.70 -9.93 -28.09
CA LEU A 246 13.61 -10.81 -27.68
C LEU A 246 12.78 -11.18 -28.91
N VAL A 247 12.61 -12.49 -29.17
CA VAL A 247 11.83 -12.98 -30.30
C VAL A 247 10.39 -13.35 -29.93
N GLN A 248 9.50 -13.47 -30.92
CA GLN A 248 8.06 -13.69 -30.72
C GLN A 248 7.74 -14.94 -29.90
N GLU A 249 8.47 -16.03 -30.13
CA GLU A 249 8.28 -17.28 -29.40
C GLU A 249 8.56 -17.11 -27.90
N GLU A 250 9.54 -16.29 -27.54
CA GLU A 250 9.91 -15.97 -26.17
C GLU A 250 8.81 -15.18 -25.46
N TYR A 251 8.21 -14.19 -26.13
CA TYR A 251 7.04 -13.49 -25.58
C TYR A 251 5.88 -14.44 -25.32
N THR A 252 5.60 -15.37 -26.21
CA THR A 252 4.52 -16.35 -26.07
C THR A 252 4.72 -17.21 -24.81
N GLU A 253 5.95 -17.67 -24.57
CA GLU A 253 6.27 -18.48 -23.39
C GLU A 253 6.18 -17.67 -22.10
N VAL A 254 6.75 -16.47 -22.07
CA VAL A 254 6.69 -15.59 -20.88
C VAL A 254 5.24 -15.19 -20.56
N MET A 255 4.42 -14.92 -21.57
CA MET A 255 3.02 -14.57 -21.36
C MET A 255 2.21 -15.72 -20.74
N ARG A 256 2.49 -16.98 -21.05
CA ARG A 256 1.85 -18.15 -20.39
C ARG A 256 2.10 -18.14 -18.87
N GLN A 257 3.24 -17.64 -18.44
CA GLN A 257 3.65 -17.59 -17.05
C GLN A 257 3.55 -16.19 -16.44
N SER A 258 3.04 -15.20 -17.16
CA SER A 258 3.07 -13.78 -16.79
C SER A 258 2.51 -13.48 -15.40
N VAL A 259 1.46 -14.17 -14.95
CA VAL A 259 0.86 -13.98 -13.61
C VAL A 259 1.85 -14.41 -12.52
N LYS A 260 2.51 -15.57 -12.68
CA LYS A 260 3.49 -16.07 -11.72
C LYS A 260 4.75 -15.20 -11.74
N LEU A 261 5.24 -14.87 -12.94
CA LEU A 261 6.40 -14.00 -13.13
C LEU A 261 6.20 -12.63 -12.51
N MET A 262 5.04 -12.01 -12.71
CA MET A 262 4.72 -10.71 -12.08
C MET A 262 4.58 -10.81 -10.57
N THR A 263 4.10 -11.95 -10.06
CA THR A 263 4.08 -12.20 -8.61
C THR A 263 5.49 -12.25 -8.05
N TYR A 264 6.40 -12.93 -8.75
CA TYR A 264 7.80 -13.01 -8.40
C TYR A 264 8.48 -11.63 -8.44
N ILE A 265 8.34 -10.88 -9.55
CA ILE A 265 8.86 -9.50 -9.69
C ILE A 265 8.35 -8.60 -8.56
N ASN A 266 7.06 -8.64 -8.24
CA ASN A 266 6.49 -7.86 -7.15
C ASN A 266 7.07 -8.21 -5.78
N LYS A 267 7.40 -9.48 -5.53
CA LYS A 267 8.09 -9.90 -4.30
C LYS A 267 9.52 -9.38 -4.25
N ARG A 268 10.28 -9.46 -5.36
CA ARG A 268 11.63 -8.86 -5.43
C ARG A 268 11.61 -7.37 -5.14
N VAL A 269 10.72 -6.62 -5.79
CA VAL A 269 10.57 -5.17 -5.56
C VAL A 269 10.24 -4.83 -4.10
N LYS A 270 9.51 -5.71 -3.40
CA LYS A 270 9.17 -5.53 -1.99
C LYS A 270 10.24 -6.05 -1.03
N GLY A 271 11.34 -6.59 -1.54
CA GLY A 271 12.38 -7.22 -0.72
C GLY A 271 11.90 -8.47 0.02
N THR A 272 10.87 -9.18 -0.48
CA THR A 272 10.40 -10.41 0.13
C THR A 272 11.16 -11.62 -0.41
N ALA A 273 11.50 -12.58 0.47
CA ALA A 273 12.30 -13.75 0.10
C ALA A 273 11.62 -14.62 -0.98
N VAL A 274 12.36 -15.00 -2.00
CA VAL A 274 11.84 -15.64 -3.20
C VAL A 274 12.60 -16.91 -3.63
N ALA A 275 13.56 -17.38 -2.84
CA ALA A 275 14.47 -18.49 -3.19
C ALA A 275 13.79 -19.70 -3.84
N ARG A 276 12.59 -20.09 -3.37
CA ARG A 276 11.85 -21.22 -3.96
C ARG A 276 11.33 -20.91 -5.38
N GLN A 277 11.14 -19.64 -5.72
CA GLN A 277 10.63 -19.22 -7.03
C GLN A 277 11.77 -18.90 -8.01
N GLU A 278 12.99 -18.65 -7.54
CA GLU A 278 14.15 -18.38 -8.39
C GLU A 278 14.47 -19.57 -9.28
N SER A 279 14.42 -20.79 -8.74
CA SER A 279 14.65 -22.00 -9.55
C SER A 279 13.58 -22.23 -10.63
N GLU A 280 12.35 -21.73 -10.43
CA GLU A 280 11.27 -21.84 -11.43
C GLU A 280 11.54 -20.96 -12.66
N PHE A 281 12.26 -19.84 -12.48
CA PHE A 281 12.56 -18.86 -13.53
C PHE A 281 14.05 -18.82 -13.91
N ALA A 282 14.85 -19.79 -13.45
CA ALA A 282 16.27 -19.88 -13.80
C ALA A 282 16.44 -20.43 -15.22
N SER A 283 16.40 -19.57 -16.22
CA SER A 283 16.69 -19.91 -17.62
C SER A 283 17.13 -18.68 -18.39
N PRO A 284 17.92 -18.84 -19.47
CA PRO A 284 18.37 -17.71 -20.30
C PRO A 284 17.22 -16.84 -20.81
N LEU A 285 16.05 -17.44 -21.06
CA LEU A 285 14.84 -16.71 -21.46
C LEU A 285 14.40 -15.72 -20.39
N PHE A 286 14.20 -16.18 -19.16
CA PHE A 286 13.77 -15.30 -18.08
C PHE A 286 14.85 -14.30 -17.69
N ASP A 287 16.14 -14.67 -17.79
CA ASP A 287 17.28 -13.77 -17.56
C ASP A 287 17.24 -12.58 -18.51
N ALA A 288 16.96 -12.79 -19.79
CA ALA A 288 16.81 -11.72 -20.77
C ALA A 288 15.62 -10.79 -20.43
N PHE A 289 14.47 -11.35 -20.03
CA PHE A 289 13.32 -10.55 -19.61
C PHE A 289 13.57 -9.79 -18.31
N PHE A 290 14.27 -10.39 -17.35
CA PHE A 290 14.68 -9.69 -16.11
C PHE A 290 15.68 -8.58 -16.40
N PHE A 291 16.63 -8.81 -17.30
CA PHE A 291 17.58 -7.79 -17.74
C PHE A 291 16.83 -6.58 -18.31
N VAL A 292 15.97 -6.78 -19.29
CA VAL A 292 15.16 -5.71 -19.88
C VAL A 292 14.30 -5.02 -18.82
N HIS A 293 13.63 -5.78 -17.96
CA HIS A 293 12.77 -5.21 -16.91
C HIS A 293 13.57 -4.34 -15.93
N SER A 294 14.73 -4.79 -15.47
CA SER A 294 15.58 -4.04 -14.55
C SER A 294 16.13 -2.74 -15.17
N HIS A 295 16.50 -2.79 -16.47
CA HIS A 295 16.97 -1.60 -17.20
C HIS A 295 15.83 -0.59 -17.42
N LEU A 296 14.61 -1.07 -17.71
CA LEU A 296 13.42 -0.20 -17.76
C LEU A 296 13.10 0.43 -16.39
N GLN A 297 13.27 -0.32 -15.29
CA GLN A 297 13.13 0.24 -13.95
C GLN A 297 14.19 1.33 -13.67
N ALA A 298 15.44 1.10 -14.03
CA ALA A 298 16.51 2.08 -13.87
C ALA A 298 16.25 3.34 -14.71
N ALA A 299 15.91 3.18 -16.00
CA ALA A 299 15.57 4.29 -16.88
C ALA A 299 14.38 5.10 -16.35
N LYS A 300 13.32 4.43 -15.90
CA LYS A 300 12.15 5.05 -15.27
C LYS A 300 12.54 5.82 -14.00
N LYS A 301 13.44 5.28 -13.17
CA LYS A 301 13.89 5.91 -11.93
C LYS A 301 14.63 7.22 -12.20
N LEU A 302 15.50 7.26 -13.23
CA LEU A 302 16.18 8.50 -13.66
C LEU A 302 15.16 9.58 -14.05
N LEU A 303 14.15 9.23 -14.85
CA LEU A 303 13.10 10.16 -15.27
C LEU A 303 12.24 10.63 -14.09
N ASN A 304 11.86 9.72 -13.18
CA ASN A 304 11.11 10.07 -11.97
C ASN A 304 11.91 11.03 -11.07
N ASN A 305 13.21 10.82 -10.93
CA ASN A 305 14.10 11.72 -10.20
C ASN A 305 14.17 13.11 -10.86
N ALA A 306 14.29 13.16 -12.18
CA ALA A 306 14.34 14.41 -12.94
C ALA A 306 13.04 15.23 -12.79
N LEU A 307 11.91 14.55 -12.67
CA LEU A 307 10.59 15.15 -12.53
C LEU A 307 10.24 15.54 -11.08
N SER A 308 10.98 15.11 -10.07
CA SER A 308 10.61 15.29 -8.66
C SER A 308 10.35 16.75 -8.26
N GLY A 309 11.13 17.69 -8.78
CA GLY A 309 10.96 19.14 -8.53
C GLY A 309 9.76 19.79 -9.24
N THR A 310 9.13 19.12 -10.20
CA THR A 310 8.04 19.68 -11.02
C THR A 310 6.68 19.73 -10.32
N ARG A 311 6.57 19.15 -9.14
CA ARG A 311 5.34 18.99 -8.36
C ARG A 311 4.82 20.31 -7.81
N GLN A 312 3.51 20.34 -7.56
CA GLN A 312 2.84 21.49 -6.95
C GLN A 312 3.07 21.56 -5.43
N PHE A 313 3.16 20.41 -4.77
CA PHE A 313 3.32 20.30 -3.33
C PHE A 313 4.69 19.76 -2.94
N HIS A 314 5.19 20.20 -1.80
CA HIS A 314 6.24 19.48 -1.09
C HIS A 314 5.64 18.21 -0.50
N THR A 315 6.37 17.11 -0.56
CA THR A 315 5.89 15.81 -0.13
C THR A 315 6.80 15.23 0.96
N GLU A 316 6.18 14.71 2.01
CA GLU A 316 6.87 14.14 3.16
C GLU A 316 6.21 12.81 3.55
N ILE A 317 7.00 11.89 4.09
CA ILE A 317 6.52 10.68 4.76
C ILE A 317 7.21 10.62 6.13
N ASN A 318 6.43 10.55 7.21
CA ASN A 318 6.94 10.59 8.60
C ASN A 318 7.86 11.79 8.90
N GLY A 319 7.59 12.95 8.30
CA GLY A 319 8.39 14.17 8.48
C GLY A 319 9.71 14.19 7.70
N GLN A 320 9.96 13.22 6.86
CA GLN A 320 11.10 13.19 5.95
C GLN A 320 10.65 13.52 4.52
N GLU A 321 11.38 14.43 3.88
CA GLU A 321 11.12 14.79 2.49
C GLU A 321 11.19 13.56 1.57
N THR A 322 10.22 13.43 0.69
CA THR A 322 10.14 12.34 -0.28
C THR A 322 9.86 12.86 -1.68
N LYS A 323 10.15 12.03 -2.68
CA LYS A 323 9.81 12.31 -4.08
C LYS A 323 8.35 12.04 -4.41
N GLY A 324 7.48 11.83 -3.41
CA GLY A 324 6.08 11.45 -3.59
C GLY A 324 5.91 10.09 -4.28
N GLU A 325 4.69 9.77 -4.75
CA GLU A 325 4.43 8.45 -5.36
C GLU A 325 5.05 8.32 -6.77
N GLY A 326 4.99 9.35 -7.60
CA GLY A 326 5.49 9.34 -8.98
C GLY A 326 4.59 10.09 -9.93
N PHE A 327 4.54 9.64 -11.19
CA PHE A 327 3.81 10.31 -12.27
C PHE A 327 2.97 9.32 -13.07
N VAL A 328 1.96 9.85 -13.75
CA VAL A 328 1.18 9.12 -14.76
C VAL A 328 1.50 9.73 -16.11
N VAL A 329 1.75 8.86 -17.08
CA VAL A 329 1.99 9.22 -18.47
C VAL A 329 0.86 8.72 -19.35
N ILE A 330 0.37 9.58 -20.25
CA ILE A 330 -0.60 9.24 -21.28
C ILE A 330 0.08 9.50 -22.62
N HIS A 331 0.29 8.44 -23.38
CA HIS A 331 0.93 8.49 -24.69
C HIS A 331 0.25 7.49 -25.64
N GLU A 332 0.05 7.88 -26.91
CA GLU A 332 -0.64 7.02 -27.89
C GLU A 332 -1.96 6.42 -27.35
N GLN A 333 -2.75 7.21 -26.62
CA GLN A 333 -4.01 6.81 -25.96
C GLN A 333 -3.88 5.68 -24.90
N LYS A 334 -2.67 5.32 -24.52
CA LYS A 334 -2.39 4.37 -23.44
C LYS A 334 -1.95 5.11 -22.17
N VAL A 335 -2.37 4.59 -21.03
CA VAL A 335 -2.02 5.16 -19.72
C VAL A 335 -1.05 4.23 -19.01
N SER A 336 0.02 4.79 -18.48
CA SER A 336 1.02 4.06 -17.70
C SER A 336 1.49 4.89 -16.51
N LYS A 337 2.06 4.25 -15.50
CA LYS A 337 2.62 4.94 -14.34
C LYS A 337 4.15 4.82 -14.29
N ILE A 338 4.77 5.95 -13.98
CA ILE A 338 6.21 6.12 -13.73
C ILE A 338 6.37 6.34 -12.23
N VAL A 339 6.49 5.26 -11.46
CA VAL A 339 6.56 5.24 -9.99
C VAL A 339 7.81 4.49 -9.55
N ASP A 340 8.59 5.04 -8.64
CA ASP A 340 9.67 4.30 -7.98
C ASP A 340 9.04 3.33 -6.96
N ARG A 341 8.84 2.07 -7.38
CA ARG A 341 8.14 1.05 -6.59
C ARG A 341 8.92 0.61 -5.37
N GLU A 342 10.24 0.56 -5.48
CA GLU A 342 11.11 0.13 -4.39
C GLU A 342 11.06 1.17 -3.28
N GLU A 343 11.30 2.42 -3.64
CA GLU A 343 11.26 3.53 -2.71
C GLU A 343 9.88 3.67 -2.06
N PHE A 344 8.81 3.66 -2.84
CA PHE A 344 7.46 3.81 -2.31
C PHE A 344 7.04 2.63 -1.43
N SER A 345 7.44 1.40 -1.79
CA SER A 345 7.19 0.21 -0.96
C SER A 345 7.96 0.27 0.36
N ARG A 346 9.21 0.74 0.32
CA ARG A 346 10.05 0.96 1.51
C ARG A 346 9.44 2.02 2.42
N GLN A 347 9.01 3.16 1.90
CA GLN A 347 8.38 4.23 2.66
C GLN A 347 7.05 3.79 3.29
N ASN A 348 6.22 3.06 2.55
CA ASN A 348 5.00 2.47 3.11
C ASN A 348 5.29 1.50 4.26
N PHE A 349 6.35 0.70 4.15
CA PHE A 349 6.79 -0.18 5.22
C PHE A 349 7.21 0.62 6.46
N LEU A 350 8.08 1.61 6.31
CA LEU A 350 8.54 2.45 7.42
C LEU A 350 7.37 3.13 8.14
N ARG A 351 6.42 3.66 7.37
CA ARG A 351 5.21 4.27 7.94
C ARG A 351 4.36 3.26 8.72
N GLN A 352 4.09 2.10 8.12
CA GLN A 352 3.26 1.09 8.77
C GLN A 352 3.90 0.54 10.04
N THR A 353 5.22 0.44 10.07
CA THR A 353 5.96 -0.13 11.19
C THR A 353 6.37 0.90 12.23
N GLY A 354 6.36 2.20 11.90
CA GLY A 354 6.90 3.25 12.77
C GLY A 354 8.42 3.20 12.93
N ILE A 355 9.12 2.32 12.20
CA ILE A 355 10.58 2.24 12.20
C ILE A 355 11.14 3.47 11.52
N LYS A 356 12.11 4.12 12.16
CA LYS A 356 12.79 5.29 11.61
C LYS A 356 13.74 4.87 10.50
N GLU A 357 13.77 5.64 9.42
CA GLU A 357 14.76 5.43 8.39
C GLU A 357 16.17 5.60 8.94
N GLY A 358 17.06 4.64 8.62
CA GLY A 358 18.43 4.63 9.14
C GLY A 358 18.56 4.16 10.58
N ALA A 359 17.50 3.61 11.20
CA ALA A 359 17.59 2.96 12.50
C ALA A 359 18.64 1.83 12.45
N LYS A 360 19.73 1.99 13.22
CA LYS A 360 20.85 1.03 13.21
C LYS A 360 20.55 -0.26 13.96
N THR A 361 19.69 -0.19 14.96
CA THR A 361 19.29 -1.33 15.79
C THR A 361 17.76 -1.44 15.78
N THR A 362 17.24 -2.64 15.55
CA THR A 362 15.81 -2.93 15.63
C THR A 362 15.58 -4.17 16.47
N VAL A 363 14.65 -4.08 17.42
CA VAL A 363 14.16 -5.22 18.19
C VAL A 363 12.97 -5.84 17.46
N PHE A 364 13.05 -7.12 17.16
CA PHE A 364 12.08 -7.81 16.32
C PHE A 364 11.53 -9.05 17.01
N ALA A 365 10.23 -9.29 16.88
CA ALA A 365 9.61 -10.54 17.26
C ALA A 365 8.63 -11.03 16.18
N TYR A 366 8.50 -12.36 16.06
CA TYR A 366 7.53 -13.00 15.18
C TYR A 366 6.71 -14.01 15.96
N ALA A 367 5.38 -13.85 15.98
CA ALA A 367 4.51 -14.69 16.81
C ALA A 367 3.17 -15.01 16.13
N ARG A 368 2.50 -16.07 16.57
CA ARG A 368 1.15 -16.42 16.10
C ARG A 368 0.06 -15.69 16.86
N MET A 369 0.16 -15.68 18.20
CA MET A 369 -0.81 -15.04 19.12
C MET A 369 -2.28 -15.36 18.79
N ASN A 370 -2.60 -16.64 18.62
CA ASN A 370 -3.93 -17.06 18.18
C ASN A 370 -4.47 -18.23 19.06
N PRO A 371 -5.17 -17.90 20.16
CA PRO A 371 -5.38 -16.55 20.74
C PRO A 371 -4.17 -15.99 21.50
N PRO A 372 -4.17 -14.69 21.89
CA PRO A 372 -3.16 -14.11 22.76
C PRO A 372 -3.19 -14.72 24.18
N THR A 373 -2.02 -14.82 24.82
CA THR A 373 -1.83 -15.43 26.13
C THR A 373 -0.91 -14.59 27.02
N ARG A 374 -0.81 -14.88 28.33
CA ARG A 374 0.21 -14.28 29.22
C ARG A 374 1.64 -14.46 28.71
N GLY A 375 1.96 -15.62 28.12
CA GLY A 375 3.27 -15.83 27.51
C GLY A 375 3.54 -14.86 26.37
N HIS A 376 2.53 -14.49 25.60
CA HIS A 376 2.65 -13.46 24.56
C HIS A 376 2.78 -12.06 25.15
N GLN A 377 2.09 -11.74 26.26
CA GLN A 377 2.30 -10.51 27.01
C GLN A 377 3.76 -10.35 27.43
N HIS A 378 4.36 -11.41 27.98
CA HIS A 378 5.76 -11.39 28.39
C HIS A 378 6.72 -11.14 27.23
N LEU A 379 6.48 -11.77 26.08
CA LEU A 379 7.22 -11.49 24.86
C LEU A 379 7.11 -10.01 24.42
N ILE A 380 5.92 -9.43 24.48
CA ILE A 380 5.69 -8.02 24.12
C ILE A 380 6.44 -7.09 25.08
N GLU A 381 6.37 -7.37 26.39
CA GLU A 381 7.06 -6.58 27.42
C GLU A 381 8.59 -6.64 27.25
N GLU A 382 9.13 -7.81 26.95
CA GLU A 382 10.57 -7.99 26.70
C GLU A 382 11.02 -7.25 25.45
N VAL A 383 10.24 -7.29 24.34
CA VAL A 383 10.52 -6.51 23.14
C VAL A 383 10.58 -5.01 23.47
N LYS A 384 9.60 -4.49 24.22
CA LYS A 384 9.55 -3.07 24.62
C LYS A 384 10.72 -2.71 25.54
N ARG A 385 11.06 -3.57 26.50
CA ARG A 385 12.19 -3.38 27.41
C ARG A 385 13.51 -3.28 26.65
N LEU A 386 13.78 -4.24 25.77
CA LEU A 386 15.00 -4.27 24.97
C LEU A 386 15.09 -3.08 24.01
N ALA A 387 13.96 -2.66 23.42
CA ALA A 387 13.92 -1.48 22.57
C ALA A 387 14.32 -0.21 23.36
N LYS A 388 13.78 -0.06 24.56
CA LYS A 388 14.13 1.05 25.46
C LYS A 388 15.60 1.00 25.88
N ASP A 389 16.08 -0.15 26.33
CA ASP A 389 17.46 -0.33 26.82
C ASP A 389 18.52 -0.09 25.74
N ASN A 390 18.21 -0.37 24.49
CA ASN A 390 19.10 -0.18 23.35
C ASN A 390 18.84 1.12 22.57
N ASN A 391 17.90 1.96 23.02
CA ASN A 391 17.43 3.14 22.29
C ASN A 391 17.10 2.77 20.81
N ALA A 392 16.38 1.69 20.63
CA ALA A 392 16.11 1.07 19.35
C ALA A 392 14.61 1.11 19.01
N ASP A 393 14.30 1.08 17.72
CA ASP A 393 12.94 0.83 17.26
C ASP A 393 12.57 -0.64 17.47
N HIS A 394 11.28 -0.96 17.52
CA HIS A 394 10.82 -2.33 17.65
C HIS A 394 9.68 -2.67 16.70
N MET A 395 9.55 -3.95 16.41
CA MET A 395 8.52 -4.48 15.51
C MET A 395 8.06 -5.86 15.93
N ILE A 396 6.75 -6.03 16.10
CA ILE A 396 6.14 -7.34 16.38
C ILE A 396 5.30 -7.77 15.18
N VAL A 397 5.70 -8.83 14.52
CA VAL A 397 5.02 -9.38 13.35
C VAL A 397 4.17 -10.58 13.73
N LEU A 398 2.93 -10.56 13.30
CA LEU A 398 1.95 -11.63 13.54
C LEU A 398 1.84 -12.51 12.29
N SER A 399 1.79 -13.82 12.50
CA SER A 399 1.39 -14.77 11.44
C SER A 399 -0.06 -14.52 11.03
N ALA A 400 -0.34 -14.48 9.74
CA ALA A 400 -1.70 -14.36 9.20
C ALA A 400 -2.41 -15.73 9.05
N SER A 401 -1.81 -16.84 9.57
CA SER A 401 -2.40 -18.17 9.46
C SER A 401 -3.77 -18.25 10.15
N HIS A 402 -4.71 -18.89 9.47
CA HIS A 402 -6.07 -19.19 9.94
C HIS A 402 -6.40 -20.65 9.67
N GLY A 403 -7.14 -21.30 10.56
CA GLY A 403 -7.51 -22.73 10.51
C GLY A 403 -7.69 -23.31 11.89
N ALA A 404 -7.86 -24.63 12.00
CA ALA A 404 -8.15 -25.32 13.27
C ALA A 404 -7.17 -24.96 14.41
N ASP A 405 -5.87 -24.86 14.11
CA ASP A 405 -4.84 -24.44 15.08
C ASP A 405 -4.73 -22.92 15.26
N ASN A 406 -5.48 -22.14 14.49
CA ASN A 406 -5.47 -20.68 14.50
C ASN A 406 -6.89 -20.15 14.31
N PRO A 407 -7.77 -20.28 15.33
CA PRO A 407 -9.21 -20.09 15.20
C PRO A 407 -9.63 -18.64 14.88
N LEU A 408 -8.80 -17.65 15.21
CA LEU A 408 -9.11 -16.25 14.96
C LEU A 408 -8.61 -15.81 13.57
N PRO A 409 -9.48 -15.29 12.70
CA PRO A 409 -9.06 -14.58 11.49
C PRO A 409 -8.10 -13.43 11.82
N ALA A 410 -7.21 -13.08 10.87
CA ALA A 410 -6.18 -12.07 11.09
C ALA A 410 -6.73 -10.72 11.59
N SER A 411 -7.82 -10.22 10.98
CA SER A 411 -8.44 -8.94 11.37
C SER A 411 -8.96 -8.96 12.82
N LEU A 412 -9.66 -10.03 13.19
CA LEU A 412 -10.24 -10.17 14.53
C LEU A 412 -9.15 -10.34 15.60
N LYS A 413 -8.10 -11.10 15.28
CA LYS A 413 -6.92 -11.23 16.15
C LYS A 413 -6.25 -9.87 16.41
N LEU A 414 -6.12 -9.03 15.37
CA LEU A 414 -5.53 -7.69 15.53
C LEU A 414 -6.42 -6.79 16.40
N GLU A 415 -7.74 -6.88 16.25
CA GLU A 415 -8.70 -6.13 17.08
C GLU A 415 -8.49 -6.44 18.56
N TYR A 416 -8.46 -7.72 18.94
CA TYR A 416 -8.19 -8.14 20.32
C TYR A 416 -6.80 -7.72 20.82
N LEU A 417 -5.77 -7.83 19.99
CA LEU A 417 -4.43 -7.43 20.39
C LEU A 417 -4.31 -5.91 20.60
N ASN A 418 -4.96 -5.11 19.78
CA ASN A 418 -4.98 -3.65 19.95
C ASN A 418 -5.76 -3.23 21.22
N GLU A 419 -6.82 -3.96 21.58
CA GLU A 419 -7.56 -3.71 22.80
C GLU A 419 -6.76 -4.15 24.06
N LEU A 420 -6.05 -5.29 23.97
CA LEU A 420 -5.19 -5.79 25.05
C LEU A 420 -3.92 -4.97 25.25
N PHE A 421 -3.35 -4.44 24.18
CA PHE A 421 -2.06 -3.76 24.16
C PHE A 421 -2.11 -2.50 23.30
N PRO A 422 -2.84 -1.44 23.71
CA PRO A 422 -3.10 -0.26 22.90
C PRO A 422 -1.83 0.51 22.52
N ASP A 423 -0.76 0.39 23.30
CA ASP A 423 0.54 1.04 23.06
C ASP A 423 1.52 0.18 22.27
N THR A 424 1.03 -0.84 21.54
CA THR A 424 1.88 -1.77 20.80
C THR A 424 1.44 -1.82 19.34
N ASN A 425 2.35 -1.58 18.43
CA ASN A 425 2.09 -1.72 17.01
C ASN A 425 2.33 -3.17 16.56
N PHE A 426 1.27 -3.81 16.07
CA PHE A 426 1.30 -5.15 15.52
C PHE A 426 1.19 -5.12 14.00
N PHE A 427 1.95 -5.99 13.34
CA PHE A 427 1.99 -6.09 11.88
C PHE A 427 1.69 -7.51 11.44
N PHE A 428 1.01 -7.66 10.30
CA PHE A 428 0.86 -8.96 9.69
C PHE A 428 1.94 -9.23 8.65
N GLY A 429 2.55 -10.41 8.73
CA GLY A 429 3.28 -10.98 7.61
C GLY A 429 2.28 -11.54 6.59
N ASN A 430 2.40 -11.19 5.32
CA ASN A 430 1.65 -11.83 4.25
C ASN A 430 2.25 -13.24 4.00
N GLY A 431 1.59 -14.26 4.56
CA GLY A 431 2.02 -15.66 4.36
C GLY A 431 3.29 -16.04 5.14
N SER A 432 4.11 -16.93 4.60
CA SER A 432 5.34 -17.48 5.18
C SER A 432 6.51 -16.49 5.36
N ASP A 433 6.25 -15.24 5.70
CA ASP A 433 7.07 -14.10 5.35
C ASP A 433 8.00 -13.57 6.46
N PHE A 434 8.50 -14.45 7.33
CA PHE A 434 9.52 -14.10 8.32
C PHE A 434 10.78 -13.51 7.66
N ILE A 435 11.32 -14.21 6.67
CA ILE A 435 12.54 -13.78 5.96
C ILE A 435 12.31 -12.47 5.19
N GLY A 436 11.17 -12.32 4.53
CA GLY A 436 10.86 -11.09 3.80
C GLY A 436 10.79 -9.84 4.69
N ARG A 437 10.32 -9.99 5.94
CA ARG A 437 10.34 -8.89 6.91
C ARG A 437 11.76 -8.52 7.32
N LEU A 438 12.63 -9.50 7.48
CA LEU A 438 14.05 -9.25 7.77
C LEU A 438 14.76 -8.55 6.60
N CYS A 439 14.49 -8.96 5.35
CA CYS A 439 14.99 -8.25 4.16
C CYS A 439 14.53 -6.78 4.16
N THR A 440 13.28 -6.53 4.53
CA THR A 440 12.74 -5.16 4.56
C THR A 440 13.37 -4.33 5.67
N LEU A 441 13.60 -4.90 6.85
CA LEU A 441 14.34 -4.25 7.95
C LEU A 441 15.78 -3.90 7.55
N TYR A 442 16.46 -4.83 6.89
CA TYR A 442 17.80 -4.60 6.36
C TYR A 442 17.81 -3.48 5.32
N GLY A 443 16.89 -3.53 4.35
CA GLY A 443 16.72 -2.49 3.33
C GLY A 443 16.35 -1.11 3.91
N ALA A 444 15.73 -1.07 5.09
CA ALA A 444 15.43 0.15 5.84
C ALA A 444 16.64 0.73 6.60
N GLY A 445 17.77 0.00 6.64
CA GLY A 445 19.01 0.45 7.24
C GLY A 445 19.38 -0.20 8.57
N THR A 446 18.62 -1.18 9.04
CA THR A 446 18.96 -1.94 10.25
C THR A 446 20.27 -2.71 10.05
N GLU A 447 21.23 -2.48 10.92
CA GLU A 447 22.53 -3.15 10.93
C GLU A 447 22.64 -4.21 12.04
N HIS A 448 21.97 -3.95 13.17
CA HIS A 448 21.90 -4.86 14.31
C HIS A 448 20.45 -5.30 14.56
N LEU A 449 20.18 -6.58 14.41
CA LEU A 449 18.90 -7.20 14.71
C LEU A 449 18.94 -7.82 16.11
N ILE A 450 18.04 -7.40 17.00
CA ILE A 450 17.79 -8.07 18.28
C ILE A 450 16.48 -8.87 18.11
N PHE A 451 16.58 -10.17 17.99
CA PHE A 451 15.43 -11.02 17.74
C PHE A 451 14.95 -11.70 19.02
N VAL A 452 13.71 -11.39 19.41
CA VAL A 452 13.08 -11.91 20.63
C VAL A 452 12.14 -13.05 20.26
N THR A 453 12.32 -14.21 20.88
CA THR A 453 11.50 -15.41 20.63
C THR A 453 11.34 -16.24 21.91
N GLY A 454 10.36 -17.14 21.93
CA GLY A 454 10.30 -18.17 22.96
C GLY A 454 11.47 -19.17 22.80
N GLU A 455 11.94 -19.72 23.90
CA GLU A 455 13.06 -20.68 23.92
C GLU A 455 12.81 -21.91 23.02
N ASP A 456 11.55 -22.38 22.98
CA ASP A 456 11.11 -23.53 22.18
C ASP A 456 11.30 -23.36 20.67
N ARG A 457 11.55 -22.14 20.19
CA ARG A 457 11.70 -21.80 18.76
C ARG A 457 13.04 -21.18 18.42
N ALA A 458 13.86 -20.88 19.40
CA ALA A 458 15.12 -20.19 19.20
C ALA A 458 16.02 -20.89 18.18
N ASP A 459 16.21 -22.21 18.30
CA ASP A 459 17.04 -22.99 17.39
C ASP A 459 16.51 -23.01 15.96
N THR A 460 15.18 -23.06 15.80
CA THR A 460 14.55 -23.04 14.48
C THR A 460 14.80 -21.71 13.79
N TYR A 461 14.62 -20.59 14.50
CA TYR A 461 14.87 -19.27 13.92
C TYR A 461 16.35 -18.99 13.72
N GLN A 462 17.22 -19.45 14.63
CA GLN A 462 18.68 -19.37 14.44
C GLN A 462 19.11 -20.04 13.15
N THR A 463 18.59 -21.26 12.89
CA THR A 463 18.87 -21.99 11.64
C THR A 463 18.47 -21.17 10.41
N TYR A 464 17.31 -20.50 10.43
CA TYR A 464 16.90 -19.63 9.32
C TYR A 464 17.81 -18.40 9.20
N LEU A 465 18.12 -17.73 10.30
CA LEU A 465 19.01 -16.57 10.29
C LEU A 465 20.39 -16.90 9.73
N ASP A 466 20.96 -18.02 10.15
CA ASP A 466 22.28 -18.50 9.67
C ASP A 466 22.24 -18.89 8.18
N ALA A 467 21.10 -19.44 7.74
CA ALA A 467 20.94 -19.84 6.34
C ALA A 467 20.82 -18.66 5.37
N TYR A 468 20.34 -17.50 5.83
CA TYR A 468 20.01 -16.38 4.96
C TYR A 468 20.87 -15.12 5.18
N ASN A 469 21.43 -14.92 6.37
CA ASN A 469 22.31 -13.79 6.63
C ASN A 469 23.62 -13.93 5.86
N GLY A 470 23.99 -12.91 5.10
CA GLY A 470 25.20 -12.92 4.28
C GLY A 470 25.01 -13.44 2.85
N ARG A 471 23.78 -13.76 2.42
CA ARG A 471 23.47 -14.08 1.02
C ARG A 471 23.06 -12.84 0.25
N ASP A 472 23.56 -12.70 -0.97
CA ASP A 472 23.42 -11.50 -1.81
C ASP A 472 21.97 -11.02 -2.02
N ASP A 473 21.01 -11.95 -2.13
CA ASP A 473 19.60 -11.63 -2.38
C ASP A 473 18.76 -11.42 -1.11
N TYR A 474 19.37 -11.45 0.10
CA TYR A 474 18.63 -11.40 1.36
C TYR A 474 19.09 -10.23 2.23
N PHE A 475 19.66 -10.51 3.39
CA PHE A 475 20.10 -9.50 4.34
C PHE A 475 21.52 -9.77 4.84
N HIS A 476 22.22 -8.70 5.20
CA HIS A 476 23.58 -8.74 5.72
C HIS A 476 23.65 -7.93 7.02
N PHE A 477 22.89 -8.38 8.05
CA PHE A 477 22.99 -7.75 9.36
C PHE A 477 24.41 -7.90 9.89
N LYS A 478 25.00 -6.79 10.34
CA LYS A 478 26.35 -6.79 10.96
C LYS A 478 26.36 -7.58 12.26
N LYS A 479 25.21 -7.60 12.97
CA LYS A 479 25.04 -8.33 14.22
C LYS A 479 23.60 -8.82 14.36
N ILE A 480 23.44 -10.07 14.74
CA ILE A 480 22.16 -10.66 15.15
C ILE A 480 22.32 -11.11 16.60
N THR A 481 21.42 -10.67 17.47
CA THR A 481 21.38 -11.08 18.87
C THR A 481 20.03 -11.77 19.11
N MET A 482 20.08 -13.07 19.41
CA MET A 482 18.88 -13.80 19.82
C MET A 482 18.64 -13.61 21.31
N VAL A 483 17.41 -13.29 21.69
CA VAL A 483 17.01 -13.13 23.09
C VAL A 483 15.79 -14.01 23.37
N SER A 484 15.87 -14.82 24.41
CA SER A 484 14.75 -15.61 24.88
C SER A 484 13.81 -14.74 25.73
N ALA A 485 12.52 -14.74 25.41
CA ALA A 485 11.48 -14.11 26.24
C ALA A 485 11.06 -15.02 27.42
N GLY A 486 11.84 -16.02 27.75
CA GLY A 486 11.63 -16.97 28.84
C GLY A 486 11.43 -18.42 28.38
N ALA A 487 11.73 -19.34 29.27
CA ALA A 487 11.57 -20.78 29.05
C ALA A 487 10.07 -21.13 28.93
N ARG A 488 9.73 -22.00 28.01
CA ARG A 488 8.44 -22.69 27.97
C ARG A 488 8.59 -24.05 28.64
N ASN A 489 7.91 -24.25 29.73
CA ASN A 489 7.78 -25.57 30.34
C ASN A 489 6.30 -26.01 30.27
N PRO A 490 5.90 -26.83 29.26
CA PRO A 490 4.52 -27.30 29.13
C PRO A 490 4.01 -28.07 30.34
N ASP A 491 4.92 -28.68 31.11
CA ASP A 491 4.64 -29.48 32.30
C ASP A 491 4.85 -28.69 33.60
N GLY A 492 5.17 -27.38 33.52
CA GLY A 492 5.43 -26.50 34.65
C GLY A 492 4.15 -25.87 35.22
N GLU A 493 4.25 -25.38 36.46
CA GLU A 493 3.22 -24.52 37.08
C GLU A 493 3.60 -23.04 36.87
N GLY A 494 2.68 -22.23 36.31
CA GLY A 494 2.87 -20.79 36.12
C GLY A 494 2.85 -20.30 34.65
N VAL A 495 3.40 -19.10 34.40
CA VAL A 495 3.37 -18.44 33.09
C VAL A 495 4.11 -19.25 32.01
N GLU A 496 5.10 -20.04 32.40
CA GLU A 496 5.90 -20.88 31.52
C GLU A 496 5.10 -22.02 30.90
N ALA A 497 4.01 -22.47 31.55
CA ALA A 497 3.11 -23.52 31.06
C ALA A 497 2.01 -23.03 30.12
N ILE A 498 1.82 -21.72 29.98
CA ILE A 498 0.71 -21.15 29.20
C ILE A 498 1.03 -21.18 27.72
N SER A 499 0.24 -21.94 26.97
CA SER A 499 0.40 -22.06 25.51
C SER A 499 -0.89 -21.74 24.77
N GLY A 500 -0.77 -21.30 23.51
CA GLY A 500 -1.94 -21.10 22.63
C GLY A 500 -2.74 -22.40 22.44
N THR A 501 -2.10 -23.56 22.51
CA THR A 501 -2.76 -24.88 22.44
C THR A 501 -3.65 -25.11 23.66
N ARG A 502 -3.10 -24.95 24.85
CA ARG A 502 -3.83 -25.13 26.13
C ARG A 502 -5.06 -24.22 26.21
N ILE A 503 -4.92 -22.97 25.83
CA ILE A 503 -6.04 -22.01 25.88
C ILE A 503 -7.14 -22.34 24.85
N ARG A 504 -6.78 -22.92 23.69
CA ARG A 504 -7.76 -23.45 22.73
C ARG A 504 -8.48 -24.70 23.27
N GLU A 505 -7.78 -25.57 23.97
CA GLU A 505 -8.36 -26.74 24.65
C GLU A 505 -9.38 -26.31 25.69
N TYR A 506 -9.10 -25.28 26.49
CA TYR A 506 -10.07 -24.71 27.44
C TYR A 506 -11.30 -24.16 26.74
N ALA A 507 -11.10 -23.47 25.61
CA ALA A 507 -12.22 -22.96 24.81
C ALA A 507 -13.08 -24.10 24.24
N ALA A 508 -12.45 -25.13 23.68
CA ALA A 508 -13.13 -26.32 23.16
C ALA A 508 -13.91 -27.08 24.24
N ALA A 509 -13.30 -27.21 25.42
CA ALA A 509 -13.93 -27.87 26.58
C ALA A 509 -14.95 -26.99 27.34
N ASN A 510 -15.17 -25.75 26.90
CA ASN A 510 -16.04 -24.77 27.54
C ASN A 510 -15.62 -24.38 28.98
N TYR A 511 -14.33 -24.40 29.28
CA TYR A 511 -13.75 -24.01 30.57
C TYR A 511 -13.35 -22.52 30.57
N PHE A 512 -14.34 -21.63 30.72
CA PHE A 512 -14.11 -20.20 30.66
C PHE A 512 -13.16 -19.66 31.74
N THR A 513 -13.26 -20.11 33.00
CA THR A 513 -12.41 -19.64 34.10
C THR A 513 -10.93 -19.89 33.81
N ALA A 514 -10.57 -21.11 33.42
CA ALA A 514 -9.19 -21.45 33.06
C ALA A 514 -8.71 -20.72 31.80
N PHE A 515 -9.59 -20.52 30.83
CA PHE A 515 -9.32 -19.69 29.66
C PHE A 515 -8.97 -18.25 30.05
N PHE A 516 -9.78 -17.63 30.93
CA PHE A 516 -9.57 -16.26 31.38
C PHE A 516 -8.29 -16.11 32.19
N GLU A 517 -7.96 -17.07 33.05
CA GLU A 517 -6.73 -17.06 33.85
C GLU A 517 -5.46 -17.07 33.01
N ASP A 518 -5.48 -17.67 31.83
CA ASP A 518 -4.33 -17.75 30.91
C ASP A 518 -4.25 -16.57 29.92
N LEU A 519 -5.26 -15.68 29.89
CA LEU A 519 -5.22 -14.46 29.09
C LEU A 519 -4.21 -13.45 29.62
N PRO A 520 -3.77 -12.47 28.80
CA PRO A 520 -3.01 -11.32 29.26
C PRO A 520 -3.69 -10.62 30.45
N THR A 521 -2.91 -10.12 31.41
CA THR A 521 -3.43 -9.44 32.61
C THR A 521 -4.21 -8.16 32.31
N THR A 522 -4.08 -7.62 31.10
CA THR A 522 -4.84 -6.48 30.58
C THR A 522 -6.25 -6.85 30.11
N ALA A 523 -6.59 -8.15 30.05
CA ALA A 523 -7.89 -8.59 29.59
C ALA A 523 -8.99 -8.25 30.61
N THR A 524 -10.00 -7.51 30.17
CA THR A 524 -11.23 -7.32 30.92
C THR A 524 -12.13 -8.56 30.83
N LEU A 525 -13.04 -8.74 31.76
CA LEU A 525 -13.99 -9.85 31.73
C LEU A 525 -14.87 -9.81 30.46
N GLU A 526 -15.26 -8.63 30.01
CA GLU A 526 -16.05 -8.43 28.80
C GLU A 526 -15.29 -8.85 27.55
N LEU A 527 -14.03 -8.40 27.41
CA LEU A 527 -13.14 -8.81 26.32
C LEU A 527 -12.94 -10.33 26.32
N ALA A 528 -12.70 -10.91 27.51
CA ALA A 528 -12.48 -12.35 27.65
C ALA A 528 -13.69 -13.17 27.19
N HIS A 529 -14.91 -12.76 27.51
CA HIS A 529 -16.14 -13.42 27.03
C HIS A 529 -16.28 -13.35 25.51
N ARG A 530 -16.02 -12.20 24.89
CA ARG A 530 -16.04 -12.05 23.44
C ARG A 530 -14.97 -12.94 22.78
N LEU A 531 -13.74 -12.86 23.26
CA LEU A 531 -12.63 -13.65 22.75
C LEU A 531 -12.89 -15.16 22.90
N PHE A 532 -13.41 -15.60 24.05
CA PHE A 532 -13.77 -16.99 24.27
C PHE A 532 -14.81 -17.50 23.28
N ALA A 533 -15.87 -16.72 23.04
CA ALA A 533 -16.92 -17.07 22.08
C ALA A 533 -16.36 -17.16 20.65
N ASP A 534 -15.52 -16.21 20.24
CA ASP A 534 -14.94 -16.18 18.89
C ASP A 534 -13.90 -17.28 18.67
N VAL A 535 -13.10 -17.62 19.68
CA VAL A 535 -12.18 -18.76 19.64
C VAL A 535 -12.96 -20.06 19.49
N ARG A 536 -14.03 -20.27 20.26
CA ARG A 536 -14.89 -21.46 20.14
C ARG A 536 -15.50 -21.57 18.75
N LYS A 537 -16.07 -20.48 18.24
CA LYS A 537 -16.63 -20.42 16.90
C LYS A 537 -15.60 -20.78 15.81
N GLY A 538 -14.35 -20.33 15.96
CA GLY A 538 -13.28 -20.64 15.02
C GLY A 538 -12.70 -22.06 15.15
N LEU A 539 -13.01 -22.78 16.24
CA LEU A 539 -12.67 -24.19 16.44
C LEU A 539 -13.74 -25.15 15.91
N GLU A 540 -14.95 -24.64 15.61
CA GLU A 540 -16.00 -25.44 14.98
C GLU A 540 -15.58 -25.79 13.54
N PRO A 541 -15.79 -27.05 13.07
CA PRO A 541 -15.33 -27.56 11.77
C PRO A 541 -16.05 -26.91 10.57
#